data_3f6d2182e997d55d5d8d1bbe63496de8
#
_entry.id   3f6d2182e997d55d5d8d1bbe63496de8
#
_cell.length_a   1.000
_cell.length_b   1.000
_cell.length_c   1.000
_cell.angle_alpha   90.00
_cell.angle_beta   90.00
_cell.angle_gamma   90.00
#
_symmetry.space_group_name_H-M   'P 1'
#
loop_
_entity.id
_entity.type
_entity.pdbx_description
1 polymer ?
#
loop_
_entity_poly.entity_id
_entity_poly.type
_entity_poly.pdbx_seq_one_letter_code
_entity_poly.pdbx_strand_id
1 'polypeptide(L)'
;MEINKVKLDSEVETFIESEQEKYETSNEITCNYTPFCFVAKHGDEIIGAVSGASFFSEIYIDELVVKDVYRGKGIGTQLIKTVEENFDGQGFNNINCCTNGFQASDFYEKCGFELEFVRENKSDSRLNKYFYIKYLD
;
A
#
# COMPACT_ATOMS: atom_id res chain seq x y z
N MET A 1 -20.29 -27.09 -17.24
CA MET A 1 -19.59 -26.06 -16.45
C MET A 1 -20.63 -25.16 -15.78
N GLU A 2 -20.48 -24.90 -14.51
CA GLU A 2 -21.33 -23.98 -13.76
C GLU A 2 -20.48 -22.89 -13.13
N ILE A 3 -20.97 -21.65 -13.15
CA ILE A 3 -20.31 -20.50 -12.52
C ILE A 3 -21.29 -19.88 -11.54
N ASN A 4 -20.93 -19.86 -10.28
CA ASN A 4 -21.77 -19.38 -9.19
C ASN A 4 -21.05 -18.32 -8.37
N LYS A 5 -21.81 -17.35 -7.85
CA LYS A 5 -21.31 -16.41 -6.84
C LYS A 5 -21.23 -17.13 -5.50
N VAL A 6 -20.06 -17.13 -4.91
CA VAL A 6 -19.82 -17.76 -3.60
C VAL A 6 -19.10 -16.77 -2.68
N LYS A 7 -19.02 -17.12 -1.41
CA LYS A 7 -18.25 -16.38 -0.43
C LYS A 7 -16.76 -16.73 -0.59
N LEU A 8 -15.89 -15.74 -0.44
CA LEU A 8 -14.45 -15.97 -0.43
C LEU A 8 -14.06 -16.57 0.92
N ASP A 9 -14.15 -17.89 1.02
CA ASP A 9 -13.81 -18.64 2.22
C ASP A 9 -12.40 -19.26 2.10
N SER A 10 -11.98 -20.00 3.12
CA SER A 10 -10.65 -20.60 3.15
C SER A 10 -10.41 -21.62 2.03
N GLU A 11 -11.44 -22.33 1.59
CA GLU A 11 -11.34 -23.28 0.48
C GLU A 11 -11.03 -22.56 -0.83
N VAL A 12 -11.75 -21.49 -1.12
CA VAL A 12 -11.54 -20.67 -2.32
C VAL A 12 -10.18 -19.98 -2.28
N GLU A 13 -9.81 -19.42 -1.12
CA GLU A 13 -8.50 -18.80 -0.93
C GLU A 13 -7.36 -19.78 -1.17
N THR A 14 -7.45 -20.99 -0.61
CA THR A 14 -6.45 -22.03 -0.82
C THR A 14 -6.32 -22.42 -2.28
N PHE A 15 -7.45 -22.53 -2.98
CA PHE A 15 -7.45 -22.81 -4.41
C PHE A 15 -6.72 -21.71 -5.19
N ILE A 16 -7.06 -20.45 -4.93
CA ILE A 16 -6.46 -19.30 -5.61
C ILE A 16 -4.93 -19.28 -5.34
N GLU A 17 -4.54 -19.38 -4.08
CA GLU A 17 -3.12 -19.36 -3.69
C GLU A 17 -2.32 -20.49 -4.36
N SER A 18 -2.85 -21.70 -4.36
CA SER A 18 -2.13 -22.85 -4.95
C SER A 18 -1.98 -22.73 -6.46
N GLU A 19 -2.98 -22.20 -7.16
CA GLU A 19 -2.88 -21.99 -8.61
C GLU A 19 -1.95 -20.83 -8.96
N GLN A 20 -1.95 -19.75 -8.17
CA GLN A 20 -1.01 -18.66 -8.35
C GLN A 20 0.44 -19.11 -8.10
N GLU A 21 0.67 -19.92 -7.08
CA GLU A 21 1.98 -20.49 -6.78
C GLU A 21 2.55 -21.30 -7.96
N LYS A 22 1.71 -22.02 -8.70
CA LYS A 22 2.14 -22.74 -9.90
C LYS A 22 2.69 -21.80 -10.98
N TYR A 23 2.08 -20.64 -11.18
CA TYR A 23 2.59 -19.63 -12.11
C TYR A 23 3.93 -19.09 -11.64
N GLU A 24 4.06 -18.77 -10.36
CA GLU A 24 5.29 -18.27 -9.77
C GLU A 24 6.42 -19.29 -9.93
N THR A 25 6.17 -20.54 -9.57
CA THR A 25 7.16 -21.61 -9.65
C THR A 25 7.59 -21.86 -11.10
N SER A 26 6.65 -21.88 -12.04
CA SER A 26 6.98 -22.11 -13.45
C SER A 26 7.77 -20.96 -14.09
N ASN A 27 7.72 -19.76 -13.49
CA ASN A 27 8.47 -18.60 -13.96
C ASN A 27 9.68 -18.27 -13.06
N GLU A 28 9.98 -19.11 -12.09
CA GLU A 28 11.08 -18.93 -11.15
C GLU A 28 10.97 -17.60 -10.37
N ILE A 29 9.73 -17.23 -10.02
CA ILE A 29 9.40 -16.01 -9.27
C ILE A 29 8.75 -16.41 -7.96
N THR A 30 9.06 -15.71 -6.89
CA THR A 30 8.44 -15.88 -5.58
C THR A 30 7.78 -14.57 -5.17
N CYS A 31 6.50 -14.59 -4.84
CA CYS A 31 5.78 -13.42 -4.38
C CYS A 31 6.30 -12.92 -3.04
N ASN A 32 6.46 -13.82 -2.09
CA ASN A 32 6.92 -13.51 -0.74
C ASN A 32 6.11 -12.39 -0.07
N TYR A 33 4.79 -12.51 -0.11
CA TYR A 33 3.87 -11.52 0.47
C TYR A 33 4.10 -11.40 1.97
N THR A 34 4.45 -10.19 2.44
CA THR A 34 4.74 -9.92 3.84
C THR A 34 4.06 -8.62 4.27
N PRO A 35 2.98 -8.70 5.07
CA PRO A 35 2.31 -7.50 5.56
C PRO A 35 3.14 -6.78 6.61
N PHE A 36 2.95 -5.46 6.71
CA PHE A 36 3.59 -4.64 7.75
C PHE A 36 2.61 -3.61 8.29
N CYS A 37 2.89 -3.14 9.51
CA CYS A 37 2.16 -2.04 10.12
C CYS A 37 3.09 -1.32 11.09
N PHE A 38 3.10 0.02 11.00
CA PHE A 38 3.78 0.88 11.97
C PHE A 38 2.79 1.85 12.56
N VAL A 39 2.89 2.09 13.86
CA VAL A 39 2.00 3.03 14.56
C VAL A 39 2.83 4.12 15.23
N ALA A 40 2.27 5.32 15.25
CA ALA A 40 2.75 6.43 16.07
C ALA A 40 1.89 6.50 17.33
N LYS A 41 2.51 6.61 18.48
CA LYS A 41 1.80 6.72 19.76
C LYS A 41 2.19 7.99 20.50
N HIS A 42 1.23 8.54 21.23
CA HIS A 42 1.46 9.55 22.25
C HIS A 42 1.03 8.92 23.59
N GLY A 43 1.99 8.55 24.43
CA GLY A 43 1.72 7.68 25.56
C GLY A 43 1.20 6.32 25.09
N ASP A 44 0.03 5.89 25.56
CA ASP A 44 -0.61 4.65 25.15
C ASP A 44 -1.61 4.83 24.00
N GLU A 45 -1.83 6.07 23.57
CA GLU A 45 -2.79 6.38 22.52
C GLU A 45 -2.14 6.25 21.12
N ILE A 46 -2.80 5.53 20.22
CA ILE A 46 -2.41 5.49 18.82
C ILE A 46 -2.90 6.78 18.15
N ILE A 47 -1.98 7.53 17.58
CA ILE A 47 -2.27 8.81 16.93
C ILE A 47 -2.04 8.78 15.41
N GLY A 48 -1.44 7.73 14.92
CA GLY A 48 -1.26 7.52 13.49
C GLY A 48 -0.84 6.10 13.19
N ALA A 49 -1.07 5.66 11.96
CA ALA A 49 -0.71 4.33 11.52
C ALA A 49 -0.46 4.30 10.02
N VAL A 50 0.43 3.43 9.60
CA VAL A 50 0.66 3.08 8.21
C VAL A 50 0.69 1.56 8.10
N SER A 51 -0.03 1.03 7.13
CA SER A 51 -0.06 -0.41 6.86
C SER A 51 0.12 -0.67 5.37
N GLY A 52 0.58 -1.86 5.06
CA GLY A 52 0.77 -2.28 3.69
C GLY A 52 1.40 -3.66 3.64
N ALA A 53 2.04 -3.96 2.54
CA ALA A 53 2.72 -5.23 2.36
C ALA A 53 3.88 -5.08 1.36
N SER A 54 4.88 -5.92 1.51
CA SER A 54 5.87 -6.11 0.46
C SER A 54 5.54 -7.39 -0.28
N PHE A 55 5.69 -7.39 -1.59
CA PHE A 55 5.50 -8.56 -2.45
C PHE A 55 6.25 -8.34 -3.77
N PHE A 56 6.81 -9.41 -4.30
CA PHE A 56 7.75 -9.35 -5.40
C PHE A 56 8.88 -8.36 -5.07
N SER A 57 9.11 -7.36 -5.91
CA SER A 57 10.13 -6.34 -5.67
C SER A 57 9.56 -4.99 -5.21
N GLU A 58 8.31 -4.96 -4.76
CA GLU A 58 7.60 -3.73 -4.45
C GLU A 58 7.09 -3.69 -3.01
N ILE A 59 6.94 -2.47 -2.51
CA ILE A 59 6.32 -2.19 -1.22
C ILE A 59 5.06 -1.37 -1.50
N TYR A 60 3.91 -1.90 -1.11
CA TYR A 60 2.62 -1.22 -1.28
C TYR A 60 2.13 -0.66 0.04
N ILE A 61 1.82 0.63 0.07
CA ILE A 61 1.16 1.27 1.21
C ILE A 61 -0.34 1.17 0.98
N ASP A 62 -1.02 0.46 1.87
CA ASP A 62 -2.47 0.26 1.80
C ASP A 62 -3.21 1.39 2.50
N GLU A 63 -2.85 1.69 3.75
CA GLU A 63 -3.49 2.73 4.54
C GLU A 63 -2.45 3.60 5.24
N LEU A 64 -2.71 4.90 5.24
CA LEU A 64 -1.96 5.87 6.04
C LEU A 64 -2.97 6.84 6.66
N VAL A 65 -3.06 6.84 7.97
CA VAL A 65 -3.99 7.72 8.70
C VAL A 65 -3.31 8.35 9.89
N VAL A 66 -3.64 9.61 10.13
CA VAL A 66 -3.22 10.35 11.32
C VAL A 66 -4.49 10.91 11.98
N LYS A 67 -4.57 10.77 13.28
CA LYS A 67 -5.69 11.30 14.07
C LYS A 67 -5.85 12.79 13.78
N ASP A 68 -7.08 13.25 13.57
CA ASP A 68 -7.38 14.60 13.09
C ASP A 68 -6.73 15.71 13.92
N VAL A 69 -6.75 15.60 15.25
CA VAL A 69 -6.15 16.61 16.15
C VAL A 69 -4.62 16.63 16.11
N TYR A 70 -3.99 15.63 15.52
CA TYR A 70 -2.54 15.51 15.37
C TYR A 70 -2.05 15.78 13.95
N ARG A 71 -2.95 16.13 13.03
CA ARG A 71 -2.58 16.45 11.65
C ARG A 71 -1.79 17.74 11.55
N GLY A 72 -0.98 17.86 10.49
CA GLY A 72 -0.16 19.04 10.24
C GLY A 72 1.09 19.13 11.11
N LYS A 73 1.45 18.07 11.81
CA LYS A 73 2.62 18.01 12.71
C LYS A 73 3.75 17.10 12.21
N GLY A 74 3.66 16.63 10.98
CA GLY A 74 4.69 15.80 10.37
C GLY A 74 4.64 14.31 10.72
N ILE A 75 3.59 13.84 11.38
CA ILE A 75 3.47 12.43 11.79
C ILE A 75 3.34 11.52 10.58
N GLY A 76 2.54 11.90 9.59
CA GLY A 76 2.40 11.13 8.34
C GLY A 76 3.74 11.01 7.61
N THR A 77 4.49 12.09 7.52
CA THR A 77 5.83 12.10 6.92
C THR A 77 6.79 11.18 7.66
N GLN A 78 6.75 11.18 8.99
CA GLN A 78 7.58 10.29 9.80
C GLN A 78 7.20 8.82 9.62
N LEU A 79 5.91 8.52 9.46
CA LEU A 79 5.45 7.15 9.19
C LEU A 79 5.95 6.66 7.84
N ILE A 80 5.87 7.47 6.80
CA ILE A 80 6.42 7.13 5.47
C ILE A 80 7.94 6.90 5.57
N LYS A 81 8.65 7.78 6.26
CA LYS A 81 10.09 7.66 6.46
C LYS A 81 10.44 6.35 7.19
N THR A 82 9.64 5.96 8.17
CA THR A 82 9.81 4.70 8.89
C THR A 82 9.69 3.50 7.95
N VAL A 83 8.71 3.52 7.04
CA VAL A 83 8.57 2.48 6.00
C VAL A 83 9.83 2.43 5.13
N GLU A 84 10.30 3.56 4.64
CA GLU A 84 11.51 3.63 3.80
C GLU A 84 12.73 3.06 4.53
N GLU A 85 12.94 3.46 5.77
CA GLU A 85 14.07 3.01 6.59
C GLU A 85 14.00 1.51 6.88
N ASN A 86 12.80 0.98 7.13
CA ASN A 86 12.62 -0.44 7.40
C ASN A 86 13.02 -1.33 6.23
N PHE A 87 12.84 -0.85 5.02
CA PHE A 87 13.13 -1.63 3.80
C PHE A 87 14.43 -1.23 3.11
N ASP A 88 15.15 -0.26 3.66
CA ASP A 88 16.40 0.21 3.07
C ASP A 88 17.43 -0.92 2.93
N GLY A 89 18.10 -0.98 1.79
CA GLY A 89 19.14 -1.95 1.52
C GLY A 89 18.68 -3.38 1.29
N GLN A 90 17.37 -3.63 1.19
CA GLN A 90 16.82 -4.98 1.00
C GLN A 90 16.54 -5.33 -0.46
N GLY A 91 16.84 -4.44 -1.40
CA GLY A 91 16.71 -4.71 -2.82
C GLY A 91 15.33 -4.47 -3.42
N PHE A 92 14.43 -3.82 -2.70
CA PHE A 92 13.13 -3.46 -3.26
C PHE A 92 13.27 -2.35 -4.29
N ASN A 93 12.45 -2.38 -5.33
CA ASN A 93 12.48 -1.43 -6.43
C ASN A 93 11.80 -0.10 -6.09
N ASN A 94 10.63 -0.18 -5.44
CA ASN A 94 9.82 1.01 -5.21
C ASN A 94 8.86 0.85 -4.05
N ILE A 95 8.37 2.00 -3.57
CA ILE A 95 7.21 2.10 -2.69
C ILE A 95 6.12 2.77 -3.51
N ASN A 96 4.93 2.20 -3.52
CA ASN A 96 3.82 2.77 -4.26
C ASN A 96 2.53 2.77 -3.45
N CYS A 97 1.58 3.59 -3.87
CA CYS A 97 0.29 3.70 -3.22
C CYS A 97 -0.75 4.28 -4.18
N CYS A 98 -1.99 4.23 -3.75
CA CYS A 98 -3.11 4.84 -4.45
C CYS A 98 -3.94 5.65 -3.45
N THR A 99 -4.28 6.88 -3.81
CA THR A 99 -5.15 7.74 -2.98
C THR A 99 -6.27 8.32 -3.84
N ASN A 100 -7.38 8.66 -3.19
CA ASN A 100 -8.52 9.25 -3.88
C ASN A 100 -8.46 10.78 -3.90
N GLY A 101 -9.21 11.40 -4.82
CA GLY A 101 -9.24 12.85 -4.97
C GLY A 101 -9.74 13.62 -3.74
N PHE A 102 -10.55 12.98 -2.87
CA PHE A 102 -10.99 13.61 -1.62
C PHE A 102 -9.95 13.54 -0.50
N GLN A 103 -8.90 12.76 -0.69
CA GLN A 103 -7.79 12.62 0.27
C GLN A 103 -6.68 13.61 -0.08
N ALA A 104 -5.74 13.82 0.84
CA ALA A 104 -4.64 14.77 0.64
C ALA A 104 -3.59 14.20 -0.33
N SER A 105 -3.84 14.29 -1.63
CA SER A 105 -2.97 13.71 -2.66
C SER A 105 -1.58 14.36 -2.72
N ASP A 106 -1.49 15.68 -2.51
CA ASP A 106 -0.22 16.41 -2.53
C ASP A 106 0.74 16.02 -1.40
N PHE A 107 0.25 15.35 -0.36
CA PHE A 107 1.06 14.81 0.73
C PHE A 107 2.18 13.89 0.20
N TYR A 108 1.84 12.99 -0.72
CA TYR A 108 2.82 12.05 -1.26
C TYR A 108 3.89 12.72 -2.09
N GLU A 109 3.53 13.76 -2.83
CA GLU A 109 4.51 14.56 -3.58
C GLU A 109 5.51 15.23 -2.64
N LYS A 110 5.05 15.73 -1.51
CA LYS A 110 5.92 16.31 -0.46
C LYS A 110 6.84 15.28 0.17
N CYS A 111 6.46 14.01 0.17
CA CYS A 111 7.29 12.90 0.64
C CYS A 111 8.27 12.38 -0.43
N GLY A 112 8.30 13.01 -1.60
CA GLY A 112 9.21 12.65 -2.69
C GLY A 112 8.66 11.61 -3.65
N PHE A 113 7.36 11.30 -3.58
CA PHE A 113 6.71 10.42 -4.53
C PHE A 113 6.38 11.16 -5.82
N GLU A 114 6.38 10.43 -6.91
CA GLU A 114 6.00 10.93 -8.23
C GLU A 114 4.61 10.42 -8.59
N LEU A 115 3.81 11.27 -9.23
CA LEU A 115 2.52 10.87 -9.77
C LEU A 115 2.75 10.05 -11.04
N GLU A 116 2.28 8.80 -11.05
CA GLU A 116 2.36 7.95 -12.22
C GLU A 116 1.16 8.10 -13.13
N PHE A 117 -0.05 8.15 -12.54
CA PHE A 117 -1.28 8.04 -13.29
C PHE A 117 -2.45 8.53 -12.46
N VAL A 118 -3.43 9.14 -13.14
CA VAL A 118 -4.72 9.49 -12.54
C VAL A 118 -5.82 8.72 -13.28
N ARG A 119 -6.58 7.93 -12.53
CA ARG A 119 -7.78 7.32 -13.08
C ARG A 119 -8.97 8.21 -12.76
N GLU A 120 -9.55 8.79 -13.78
CA GLU A 120 -10.71 9.63 -13.61
C GLU A 120 -11.96 8.81 -13.30
N ASN A 121 -12.73 9.27 -12.30
CA ASN A 121 -14.08 8.77 -12.08
C ASN A 121 -15.02 9.67 -12.85
N LYS A 122 -15.73 9.10 -13.81
CA LYS A 122 -16.59 9.87 -14.72
C LYS A 122 -17.81 10.48 -14.06
N SER A 123 -18.20 9.98 -12.88
CA SER A 123 -19.37 10.45 -12.16
C SER A 123 -19.06 11.44 -11.07
N ASP A 124 -17.89 11.31 -10.43
CA ASP A 124 -17.50 12.13 -9.27
C ASP A 124 -15.98 12.24 -9.21
N SER A 125 -15.47 13.44 -9.49
CA SER A 125 -14.03 13.69 -9.48
C SER A 125 -13.36 13.51 -8.11
N ARG A 126 -14.13 13.56 -7.02
CA ARG A 126 -13.62 13.28 -5.68
C ARG A 126 -13.17 11.82 -5.54
N LEU A 127 -13.66 10.94 -6.40
CA LEU A 127 -13.32 9.53 -6.44
C LEU A 127 -12.24 9.20 -7.49
N ASN A 128 -11.65 10.20 -8.12
CA ASN A 128 -10.47 9.98 -8.95
C ASN A 128 -9.39 9.28 -8.14
N LYS A 129 -8.67 8.37 -8.77
CA LYS A 129 -7.55 7.66 -8.12
C LYS A 129 -6.22 8.19 -8.63
N TYR A 130 -5.37 8.52 -7.69
CA TYR A 130 -4.02 9.03 -7.94
C TYR A 130 -3.03 7.95 -7.53
N PHE A 131 -2.20 7.51 -8.49
CA PHE A 131 -1.20 6.45 -8.27
C PHE A 131 0.16 7.10 -8.12
N TYR A 132 0.77 6.90 -6.98
CA TYR A 132 2.08 7.47 -6.63
C TYR A 132 3.14 6.40 -6.46
N ILE A 133 4.37 6.73 -6.82
CA ILE A 133 5.52 5.84 -6.70
C ILE A 133 6.74 6.61 -6.23
N LYS A 134 7.56 5.94 -5.44
CA LYS A 134 8.90 6.41 -5.07
C LYS A 134 9.88 5.28 -5.32
N TYR A 135 10.77 5.48 -6.26
CA TYR A 135 11.81 4.49 -6.56
C TYR A 135 12.86 4.48 -5.46
N LEU A 136 13.33 3.28 -5.13
CA LEU A 136 14.37 3.06 -4.14
C LEU A 136 15.69 2.74 -4.84
N ASP A 137 16.74 3.18 -4.25
CA ASP A 137 18.11 2.92 -4.79
C ASP A 137 18.62 1.53 -4.39
#